data_5b125aaff0c4626260e1284d2d884c33
#
_entry.id   5b125aaff0c4626260e1284d2d884c33
#
_cell.length_a   1.000
_cell.length_b   1.000
_cell.length_c   1.000
_cell.angle_alpha   90.00
_cell.angle_beta   90.00
_cell.angle_gamma   90.00
#
_symmetry.space_group_name_H-M   'P 1'
#
loop_
_entity.id
_entity.type
_entity.pdbx_description
1 polymer ?
#
loop_
_entity_poly.entity_id
_entity_poly.type
_entity_poly.pdbx_seq_one_letter_code
_entity_poly.pdbx_strand_id
1 'polypeptide(L)'
;MLLGALVALFISGKSIASFYVDVLWFDALDKTNIYWSILGTKALLGAIFVAAFALILIFNMWLADRMAPDFIPPSQEERALAAYRQIVGKRQWLLRIVAGIILGLMVGLPAMSQWQEWKLFVNQQSFGIKDSLFS
;
A
#
# COMPACT_ATOMS: atom_id res chain seq x y z
N MET A 1 -23.29 -4.04 -12.83
CA MET A 1 -22.10 -3.30 -13.31
C MET A 1 -22.28 -1.77 -13.26
N LEU A 2 -23.40 -1.21 -13.69
CA LEU A 2 -23.68 0.24 -13.65
C LEU A 2 -23.62 0.85 -12.23
N LEU A 3 -24.17 0.18 -11.23
CA LEU A 3 -24.15 0.65 -9.84
C LEU A 3 -22.71 0.76 -9.27
N GLY A 4 -21.85 -0.21 -9.57
CA GLY A 4 -20.46 -0.18 -9.16
C GLY A 4 -19.66 0.95 -9.81
N ALA A 5 -19.94 1.23 -11.11
CA ALA A 5 -19.32 2.34 -11.81
C ALA A 5 -19.76 3.70 -11.24
N LEU A 6 -21.05 3.85 -10.91
CA LEU A 6 -21.58 5.06 -10.27
C LEU A 6 -20.97 5.30 -8.89
N VAL A 7 -20.86 4.26 -8.06
CA VAL A 7 -20.22 4.35 -6.74
C VAL A 7 -18.75 4.73 -6.86
N ALA A 8 -18.03 4.10 -7.78
CA ALA A 8 -16.62 4.43 -8.04
C ALA A 8 -16.44 5.88 -8.50
N LEU A 9 -17.31 6.35 -9.38
CA LEU A 9 -17.30 7.72 -9.90
C LEU A 9 -17.63 8.74 -8.80
N PHE A 10 -18.56 8.42 -7.90
CA PHE A 10 -18.90 9.27 -6.77
C PHE A 10 -17.76 9.37 -5.74
N ILE A 11 -17.12 8.24 -5.40
CA ILE A 11 -15.95 8.21 -4.48
C ILE A 11 -14.79 8.98 -5.09
N SER A 12 -14.51 8.77 -6.38
CA SER A 12 -13.44 9.50 -7.08
C SER A 12 -13.71 10.99 -7.12
N GLY A 13 -14.94 11.41 -7.42
CA GLY A 13 -15.33 12.82 -7.43
C GLY A 13 -15.18 13.50 -6.07
N LYS A 14 -15.59 12.82 -4.99
CA LYS A 14 -15.39 13.31 -3.63
C LYS A 14 -13.91 13.48 -3.28
N SER A 15 -13.07 12.50 -3.63
CA SER A 15 -11.63 12.56 -3.36
C SER A 15 -10.94 13.68 -4.12
N ILE A 16 -11.30 13.90 -5.39
CA ILE A 16 -10.77 14.99 -6.21
C ILE A 16 -11.23 16.34 -5.66
N ALA A 17 -12.49 16.47 -5.28
CA ALA A 17 -13.02 17.71 -4.71
C ALA A 17 -12.33 18.06 -3.39
N SER A 18 -12.16 17.09 -2.48
CA SER A 18 -11.41 17.30 -1.24
C SER A 18 -9.98 17.74 -1.49
N PHE A 19 -9.28 17.07 -2.42
CA PHE A 19 -7.92 17.43 -2.80
C PHE A 19 -7.83 18.88 -3.30
N TYR A 20 -8.76 19.28 -4.18
CA TYR A 20 -8.79 20.61 -4.73
C TYR A 20 -9.06 21.70 -3.68
N VAL A 21 -10.02 21.43 -2.78
CA VAL A 21 -10.32 22.33 -1.65
C VAL A 21 -9.13 22.48 -0.73
N ASP A 22 -8.45 21.40 -0.38
CA ASP A 22 -7.25 21.42 0.46
C ASP A 22 -6.14 22.26 -0.18
N VAL A 23 -5.88 22.09 -1.49
CA VAL A 23 -4.89 22.88 -2.23
C VAL A 23 -5.22 24.37 -2.17
N LEU A 24 -6.47 24.74 -2.46
CA LEU A 24 -6.91 26.13 -2.43
C LEU A 24 -6.82 26.74 -1.04
N TRP A 25 -7.15 25.97 -0.01
CA TRP A 25 -7.07 26.44 1.37
C TRP A 25 -5.63 26.73 1.81
N PHE A 26 -4.70 25.82 1.49
CA PHE A 26 -3.28 26.04 1.78
C PHE A 26 -2.66 27.15 0.93
N ASP A 27 -3.14 27.35 -0.29
CA ASP A 27 -2.73 28.45 -1.17
C ASP A 27 -3.18 29.80 -0.62
N ALA A 28 -4.43 29.90 -0.17
CA ALA A 28 -4.99 31.11 0.47
C ALA A 28 -4.24 31.51 1.75
N LEU A 29 -3.60 30.56 2.43
CA LEU A 29 -2.78 30.81 3.64
C LEU A 29 -1.29 31.03 3.32
N ASP A 30 -0.87 31.04 2.05
CA ASP A 30 0.53 31.11 1.63
C ASP A 30 1.39 29.98 2.26
N LYS A 31 0.79 28.78 2.42
CA LYS A 31 1.40 27.60 3.06
C LYS A 31 1.44 26.39 2.14
N THR A 32 1.45 26.57 0.85
CA THR A 32 1.47 25.53 -0.18
C THR A 32 2.64 24.56 0.02
N ASN A 33 3.79 25.04 0.46
CA ASN A 33 4.97 24.22 0.75
C ASN A 33 4.70 23.19 1.87
N ILE A 34 3.90 23.54 2.87
CA ILE A 34 3.52 22.63 3.95
C ILE A 34 2.63 21.53 3.42
N TYR A 35 1.68 21.87 2.56
CA TYR A 35 0.79 20.90 1.92
C TYR A 35 1.58 19.83 1.12
N TRP A 36 2.48 20.29 0.26
CA TRP A 36 3.33 19.37 -0.53
C TRP A 36 4.25 18.52 0.33
N SER A 37 4.77 19.08 1.42
CA SER A 37 5.57 18.32 2.38
C SER A 37 4.77 17.22 3.08
N ILE A 38 3.51 17.49 3.44
CA ILE A 38 2.61 16.50 4.04
C ILE A 38 2.29 15.41 3.01
N LEU A 39 1.91 15.80 1.80
CA LEU A 39 1.56 14.87 0.72
C LEU A 39 2.75 13.98 0.35
N GLY A 40 3.94 14.56 0.22
CA GLY A 40 5.17 13.85 -0.05
C GLY A 40 5.51 12.83 1.05
N THR A 41 5.34 13.22 2.32
CA THR A 41 5.56 12.30 3.45
C THR A 41 4.56 11.15 3.44
N LYS A 42 3.28 11.42 3.18
CA LYS A 42 2.25 10.38 3.02
C LYS A 42 2.57 9.42 1.90
N ALA A 43 2.92 9.96 0.72
CA ALA A 43 3.26 9.16 -0.46
C ALA A 43 4.51 8.30 -0.22
N LEU A 44 5.55 8.88 0.39
CA LEU A 44 6.78 8.16 0.70
C LEU A 44 6.52 7.03 1.70
N LEU A 45 5.78 7.31 2.76
CA LEU A 45 5.43 6.31 3.76
C LEU A 45 4.63 5.16 3.12
N GLY A 46 3.58 5.50 2.37
CA GLY A 46 2.79 4.50 1.65
C GLY A 46 3.65 3.66 0.69
N ALA A 47 4.53 4.29 -0.07
CA ALA A 47 5.41 3.60 -1.01
C ALA A 47 6.38 2.63 -0.31
N ILE A 48 6.95 3.03 0.83
CA ILE A 48 7.83 2.15 1.62
C ILE A 48 7.07 0.91 2.10
N PHE A 49 5.87 1.08 2.66
CA PHE A 49 5.08 -0.05 3.16
C PHE A 49 4.59 -0.96 2.03
N VAL A 50 4.14 -0.39 0.91
CA VAL A 50 3.74 -1.16 -0.28
C VAL A 50 4.92 -1.96 -0.82
N ALA A 51 6.09 -1.33 -0.97
CA ALA A 51 7.29 -1.99 -1.47
C ALA A 51 7.76 -3.10 -0.53
N ALA A 52 7.85 -2.82 0.77
CA ALA A 52 8.26 -3.82 1.76
C ALA A 52 7.33 -5.04 1.76
N PHE A 53 6.02 -4.81 1.75
CA PHE A 53 5.04 -5.88 1.75
C PHE A 53 5.07 -6.68 0.44
N ALA A 54 5.18 -6.00 -0.71
CA ALA A 54 5.30 -6.66 -2.01
C ALA A 54 6.58 -7.52 -2.10
N LEU A 55 7.71 -7.03 -1.59
CA LEU A 55 8.96 -7.79 -1.56
C LEU A 55 8.84 -9.04 -0.68
N ILE A 56 8.25 -8.91 0.52
CA ILE A 56 8.01 -10.05 1.40
C ILE A 56 7.11 -11.08 0.71
N LEU A 57 6.04 -10.67 0.06
CA LEU A 57 5.15 -11.56 -0.67
C LEU A 57 5.85 -12.27 -1.83
N ILE A 58 6.56 -11.53 -2.67
CA ILE A 58 7.28 -12.09 -3.82
C ILE A 58 8.33 -13.09 -3.34
N PHE A 59 9.07 -12.74 -2.27
CA PHE A 59 10.07 -13.62 -1.69
C PHE A 59 9.44 -14.91 -1.14
N ASN A 60 8.33 -14.82 -0.40
CA ASN A 60 7.63 -15.99 0.10
C ASN A 60 7.09 -16.89 -1.03
N MET A 61 6.55 -16.29 -2.09
CA MET A 61 6.08 -17.06 -3.25
C MET A 61 7.22 -17.74 -3.99
N TRP A 62 8.36 -17.05 -4.14
CA TRP A 62 9.56 -17.64 -4.73
C TRP A 62 10.10 -18.80 -3.89
N LEU A 63 10.13 -18.64 -2.57
CA LEU A 63 10.56 -19.68 -1.65
C LEU A 63 9.63 -20.90 -1.70
N ALA A 64 8.31 -20.67 -1.71
CA ALA A 64 7.33 -21.73 -1.85
C ALA A 64 7.47 -22.52 -3.15
N ASP A 65 7.71 -21.82 -4.26
CA ASP A 65 7.98 -22.48 -5.55
C ASP A 65 9.26 -23.35 -5.50
N ARG A 66 10.30 -22.87 -4.81
CA ARG A 66 11.57 -23.59 -4.69
C ARG A 66 11.49 -24.79 -3.76
N MET A 67 10.61 -24.76 -2.78
CA MET A 67 10.39 -25.86 -1.81
C MET A 67 9.31 -26.83 -2.26
N ALA A 68 8.56 -26.51 -3.32
CA ALA A 68 7.53 -27.39 -3.83
C ALA A 68 8.17 -28.67 -4.42
N PRO A 69 7.69 -29.87 -4.04
CA PRO A 69 8.21 -31.11 -4.59
C PRO A 69 7.84 -31.25 -6.07
N ASP A 70 8.77 -31.78 -6.87
CA ASP A 70 8.63 -31.91 -8.33
C ASP A 70 7.57 -32.96 -8.75
N PHE A 71 7.11 -33.79 -7.84
CA PHE A 71 6.17 -34.87 -8.14
C PHE A 71 5.09 -35.02 -7.08
N ILE A 72 3.86 -34.68 -7.46
CA ILE A 72 2.64 -35.06 -6.74
C ILE A 72 1.80 -35.91 -7.70
N PRO A 73 1.44 -37.15 -7.36
CA PRO A 73 0.60 -37.99 -8.23
C PRO A 73 -0.79 -37.34 -8.40
N PRO A 74 -1.31 -37.20 -9.62
CA PRO A 74 -2.53 -36.47 -9.86
C PRO A 74 -3.76 -37.15 -9.27
N SER A 75 -4.35 -36.55 -8.24
CA SER A 75 -5.70 -36.89 -7.78
C SER A 75 -6.76 -36.34 -8.72
N GLN A 76 -8.02 -36.81 -8.61
CA GLN A 76 -9.10 -36.31 -9.49
C GLN A 76 -9.37 -34.81 -9.33
N GLU A 77 -9.14 -34.25 -8.14
CA GLU A 77 -9.25 -32.81 -7.87
C GLU A 77 -8.13 -32.01 -8.57
N GLU A 78 -6.96 -32.61 -8.73
CA GLU A 78 -5.83 -31.98 -9.42
C GLU A 78 -6.02 -31.83 -10.91
N ARG A 79 -6.90 -32.60 -11.55
CA ARG A 79 -7.23 -32.38 -12.97
C ARG A 79 -7.93 -31.06 -13.21
N ALA A 80 -8.78 -30.61 -12.28
CA ALA A 80 -9.39 -29.29 -12.32
C ALA A 80 -8.34 -28.19 -12.08
N LEU A 81 -7.42 -28.44 -11.12
CA LEU A 81 -6.29 -27.54 -10.85
C LEU A 81 -5.27 -27.51 -12.00
N ALA A 82 -5.05 -28.65 -12.68
CA ALA A 82 -4.18 -28.69 -13.85
C ALA A 82 -4.77 -27.93 -15.04
N ALA A 83 -6.07 -28.03 -15.28
CA ALA A 83 -6.77 -27.21 -16.27
C ALA A 83 -6.69 -25.70 -15.93
N TYR A 84 -6.86 -25.34 -14.65
CA TYR A 84 -6.67 -23.98 -14.18
C TYR A 84 -5.22 -23.50 -14.36
N ARG A 85 -4.23 -24.32 -14.02
CA ARG A 85 -2.81 -24.03 -14.25
C ARG A 85 -2.48 -23.88 -15.73
N GLN A 86 -3.12 -24.62 -16.61
CA GLN A 86 -2.91 -24.51 -18.06
C GLN A 86 -3.43 -23.19 -18.62
N ILE A 87 -4.54 -22.69 -18.10
CA ILE A 87 -5.12 -21.39 -18.47
C ILE A 87 -4.30 -20.22 -17.87
N VAL A 88 -3.86 -20.36 -16.63
CA VAL A 88 -3.16 -19.33 -15.87
C VAL A 88 -1.64 -19.41 -16.05
N GLY A 89 -1.10 -20.55 -16.49
CA GLY A 89 0.32 -20.90 -16.44
C GLY A 89 1.29 -19.88 -17.06
N LYS A 90 0.92 -19.25 -18.18
CA LYS A 90 1.73 -18.19 -18.81
C LYS A 90 1.62 -16.82 -18.10
N ARG A 91 0.61 -16.62 -17.25
CA ARG A 91 0.34 -15.34 -16.57
C ARG A 91 0.42 -15.41 -15.04
N GLN A 92 0.90 -16.51 -14.48
CA GLN A 92 1.02 -16.67 -13.03
C GLN A 92 1.83 -15.55 -12.38
N TRP A 93 2.91 -15.11 -13.02
CA TRP A 93 3.72 -14.01 -12.52
C TRP A 93 2.95 -12.69 -12.47
N LEU A 94 2.10 -12.41 -13.47
CA LEU A 94 1.25 -11.21 -13.46
C LEU A 94 0.24 -11.25 -12.32
N LEU A 95 -0.42 -12.40 -12.10
CA LEU A 95 -1.36 -12.55 -10.99
C LEU A 95 -0.68 -12.37 -9.63
N ARG A 96 0.54 -12.88 -9.48
CA ARG A 96 1.35 -12.70 -8.27
C ARG A 96 1.68 -11.24 -8.02
N ILE A 97 2.11 -10.51 -9.06
CA ILE A 97 2.41 -9.09 -8.96
C ILE A 97 1.14 -8.30 -8.63
N VAL A 98 0.04 -8.55 -9.33
CA VAL A 98 -1.23 -7.86 -9.08
C VAL A 98 -1.72 -8.13 -7.66
N ALA A 99 -1.69 -9.38 -7.19
CA ALA A 99 -2.03 -9.71 -5.81
C ALA A 99 -1.12 -9.01 -4.81
N GLY A 100 0.20 -8.98 -5.07
CA GLY A 100 1.17 -8.28 -4.24
C GLY A 100 0.90 -6.78 -4.16
N ILE A 101 0.57 -6.14 -5.27
CA ILE A 101 0.22 -4.73 -5.32
C ILE A 101 -1.08 -4.46 -4.56
N ILE A 102 -2.13 -5.25 -4.79
CA ILE A 102 -3.43 -5.06 -4.11
C ILE A 102 -3.26 -5.20 -2.59
N LEU A 103 -2.61 -6.28 -2.14
CA LEU A 103 -2.37 -6.51 -0.73
C LEU A 103 -1.42 -5.46 -0.13
N GLY A 104 -0.40 -5.05 -0.89
CA GLY A 104 0.50 -3.97 -0.52
C GLY A 104 -0.23 -2.64 -0.33
N LEU A 105 -1.17 -2.31 -1.22
CA LEU A 105 -2.02 -1.13 -1.08
C LEU A 105 -2.92 -1.20 0.15
N MET A 106 -3.50 -2.38 0.45
CA MET A 106 -4.31 -2.56 1.67
C MET A 106 -3.53 -2.29 2.95
N VAL A 107 -2.23 -2.55 2.98
CA VAL A 107 -1.35 -2.26 4.12
C VAL A 107 -0.80 -0.83 4.05
N GLY A 108 -0.41 -0.37 2.88
CA GLY A 108 0.22 0.94 2.68
C GLY A 108 -0.73 2.12 2.86
N LEU A 109 -2.01 1.97 2.49
CA LEU A 109 -2.98 3.06 2.63
C LEU A 109 -3.22 3.47 4.11
N PRO A 110 -3.42 2.53 5.06
CA PRO A 110 -3.49 2.89 6.48
C PRO A 110 -2.19 3.51 7.01
N ALA A 111 -1.03 3.05 6.55
CA ALA A 111 0.26 3.61 6.96
C ALA A 111 0.42 5.09 6.56
N MET A 112 -0.17 5.50 5.44
CA MET A 112 -0.18 6.91 5.03
C MET A 112 -0.89 7.82 6.03
N SER A 113 -1.84 7.33 6.82
CA SER A 113 -2.54 8.12 7.83
C SER A 113 -1.66 8.44 9.04
N GLN A 114 -0.61 7.68 9.28
CA GLN A 114 0.32 7.86 10.41
C GLN A 114 1.50 8.80 10.10
N TRP A 115 1.39 9.60 9.04
CA TRP A 115 2.43 10.54 8.63
C TRP A 115 2.83 11.56 9.73
N GLN A 116 1.90 11.89 10.63
CA GLN A 116 2.15 12.81 11.74
C GLN A 116 3.11 12.21 12.75
N GLU A 117 2.87 10.96 13.16
CA GLU A 117 3.75 10.22 14.07
C GLU A 117 5.15 10.07 13.48
N TRP A 118 5.21 9.75 12.19
CA TRP A 118 6.48 9.69 11.46
C TRP A 118 7.23 11.02 11.48
N LYS A 119 6.55 12.14 11.22
CA LYS A 119 7.17 13.46 11.28
C LYS A 119 7.62 13.84 12.68
N LEU A 120 6.86 13.49 13.70
CA LEU A 120 7.26 13.69 15.10
C LEU A 120 8.51 12.87 15.45
N PHE A 121 8.56 11.62 14.98
CA PHE A 121 9.71 10.75 15.20
C PHE A 121 10.99 11.28 14.53
N VAL A 122 10.91 11.70 13.26
CA VAL A 122 12.07 12.19 12.50
C VAL A 122 12.53 13.56 12.99
N ASN A 123 11.62 14.40 13.48
CA ASN A 123 11.92 15.76 13.95
C ASN A 123 11.89 15.86 15.50
N GLN A 124 12.30 14.80 16.18
CA GLN A 124 12.40 14.83 17.65
C GLN A 124 13.33 15.96 18.08
N GLN A 125 12.77 16.95 18.75
CA GLN A 125 13.53 17.99 19.40
C GLN A 125 13.42 17.81 20.92
N SER A 126 14.57 17.81 21.59
CA SER A 126 14.59 17.87 23.05
C SER A 126 13.98 19.18 23.49
N PHE A 127 12.91 19.14 24.28
CA PHE A 127 12.27 20.33 24.82
C PHE A 127 13.15 21.09 25.82
N GLY A 128 14.35 20.62 26.10
CA GLY A 128 15.31 21.29 26.99
C GLY A 128 14.87 21.39 28.47
N ILE A 129 13.69 20.89 28.77
CA ILE A 129 13.15 20.85 30.13
C ILE A 129 13.65 19.59 30.81
N LYS A 130 14.69 19.68 31.60
CA LYS A 130 15.06 18.63 32.55
C LYS A 130 14.05 18.67 33.68
N ASP A 131 13.26 17.64 33.79
CA ASP A 131 12.38 17.46 34.93
C ASP A 131 13.25 17.17 36.17
N SER A 132 13.21 18.04 37.15
CA SER A 132 14.04 17.93 38.37
C SER A 132 13.68 16.73 39.24
N LEU A 133 12.58 16.05 38.94
CA LEU A 133 12.10 14.86 39.62
C LEU A 133 12.60 13.52 38.99
N PHE A 134 13.05 13.54 37.73
CA PHE A 134 13.47 12.35 37.01
C PHE A 134 14.86 12.43 36.35
N SER A 135 15.67 13.38 36.78
CA SER A 135 17.07 13.53 36.36
C SER A 135 18.01 12.76 37.29
#